data_b3c24073540ef7632f4a2d696a53d82f
#
_entry.id   b3c24073540ef7632f4a2d696a53d82f
#
_cell.length_a   1.000
_cell.length_b   1.000
_cell.length_c   1.000
_cell.angle_alpha   90.00
_cell.angle_beta   90.00
_cell.angle_gamma   90.00
#
_symmetry.space_group_name_H-M   'P 1'
#
loop_
_entity.id
_entity.type
_entity.pdbx_description
1 polymer ?
#
loop_
_entity_poly.entity_id
_entity_poly.type
_entity_poly.pdbx_seq_one_letter_code
_entity_poly.pdbx_strand_id
1 'polypeptide(L)'
;MRSRSIALFSGAILLLSSTIASQSRAADLPTFAPIVRGALAQDSVYFVMTDRFNNGKKENDEAYVGGGLLGNGYDPTSPLYWHGGDFVGLTEKLPYIKNLGFSAIWITPPVVQNWTQSGSGGYHGYWGTDFTTVDPHLGTEAEFKEMVAKAHELGIKVIIDIVINHTGDVIKSAIGMYNYADSVEMPYKDASGKAFNLAKYVGKSNFPKLDPKKSFPRPPFVSSFYKNIKKPAWLNDLTNYHNRGDSTFSGESSLYGDFYGLDDLFTEKPEVIKGMIDLWSSWITKFDIDGYRIDTAKHVNPEFWVAFLPKVLAAAAKAGKKDFPIFGEVFDSDPYYLASFVTDQKFPSVLDFGFQNKALGYVRAQGQSYKLVELFNSDDAFTTATSSAYGQPTFLGNHDMGRVGRALYSATFGEDDLTLARARLANEVLFFSRGAPVLYYGDEKGLVGSGGDSASRQDLFPTQVEEWQSEYRIGSAPIGTKSSFDFTNPLEVQIEEISRLIKANPALRSGTQQIRAT
;
A
#
# COMPACT_ATOMS: atom_id res chain seq x y z
N MET A 1 85.57 -61.56 -43.19
CA MET A 1 84.30 -62.12 -42.71
C MET A 1 83.32 -60.98 -42.70
N ARG A 2 82.14 -61.21 -43.20
CA ARG A 2 81.20 -60.24 -43.78
C ARG A 2 80.74 -59.15 -42.82
N SER A 3 81.05 -57.87 -43.21
CA SER A 3 80.40 -56.66 -42.65
C SER A 3 79.08 -56.41 -43.38
N ARG A 4 78.00 -56.22 -42.66
CA ARG A 4 76.73 -55.69 -43.21
C ARG A 4 76.54 -54.25 -42.76
N SER A 5 76.57 -53.36 -43.74
CA SER A 5 76.21 -51.94 -43.61
C SER A 5 74.69 -51.81 -43.42
N ILE A 6 74.27 -51.05 -42.45
CA ILE A 6 72.87 -50.64 -42.27
C ILE A 6 72.78 -49.20 -42.69
N ALA A 7 71.98 -48.93 -43.74
CA ALA A 7 71.68 -47.60 -44.23
C ALA A 7 70.61 -47.00 -43.34
N LEU A 8 70.85 -45.77 -42.83
CA LEU A 8 69.88 -44.95 -42.18
C LEU A 8 69.01 -44.21 -43.22
N PHE A 9 67.74 -44.49 -43.21
CA PHE A 9 66.74 -43.68 -43.90
C PHE A 9 66.23 -42.60 -42.96
N SER A 10 66.54 -41.35 -43.25
CA SER A 10 65.94 -40.20 -42.56
C SER A 10 64.57 -39.86 -43.21
N GLY A 11 63.50 -40.27 -42.60
CA GLY A 11 62.15 -39.89 -43.00
C GLY A 11 61.74 -38.58 -42.31
N ALA A 12 61.61 -37.54 -43.07
CA ALA A 12 61.02 -36.29 -42.59
C ALA A 12 59.50 -36.49 -42.45
N ILE A 13 58.98 -36.46 -41.21
CA ILE A 13 57.54 -36.43 -40.93
C ILE A 13 57.09 -34.96 -40.97
N LEU A 14 56.37 -34.57 -42.04
CA LEU A 14 55.62 -33.32 -42.09
C LEU A 14 54.38 -33.47 -41.19
N LEU A 15 54.38 -32.85 -40.03
CA LEU A 15 53.21 -32.65 -39.22
C LEU A 15 52.36 -31.53 -39.84
N LEU A 16 51.31 -31.89 -40.58
CA LEU A 16 50.21 -31.00 -40.90
C LEU A 16 49.38 -30.80 -39.66
N SER A 17 49.56 -29.71 -38.92
CA SER A 17 48.63 -29.24 -37.89
C SER A 17 47.41 -28.61 -38.55
N SER A 18 46.36 -29.42 -38.77
CA SER A 18 45.05 -28.88 -39.10
C SER A 18 44.44 -28.26 -37.84
N THR A 19 44.57 -26.94 -37.71
CA THR A 19 43.75 -26.17 -36.74
C THR A 19 42.32 -26.23 -37.22
N ILE A 20 41.54 -27.17 -36.64
CA ILE A 20 40.08 -27.10 -36.67
C ILE A 20 39.72 -25.95 -35.76
N ALA A 21 39.52 -24.77 -36.31
CA ALA A 21 38.81 -23.67 -35.64
C ALA A 21 37.35 -24.14 -35.45
N SER A 22 37.06 -24.69 -34.27
CA SER A 22 35.68 -24.84 -33.84
C SER A 22 35.09 -23.44 -33.69
N GLN A 23 34.47 -22.92 -34.75
CA GLN A 23 33.50 -21.85 -34.61
C GLN A 23 32.38 -22.40 -33.74
N SER A 24 32.47 -22.15 -32.43
CA SER A 24 31.27 -22.20 -31.58
C SER A 24 30.33 -21.14 -32.13
N ARG A 25 29.36 -21.54 -32.96
CA ARG A 25 28.16 -20.74 -33.14
C ARG A 25 27.60 -20.57 -31.74
N ALA A 26 27.78 -19.38 -31.16
CA ALA A 26 26.92 -18.92 -30.09
C ALA A 26 25.52 -19.10 -30.67
N ALA A 27 24.78 -20.11 -30.20
CA ALA A 27 23.38 -20.21 -30.52
C ALA A 27 22.79 -18.85 -30.12
N ASP A 28 22.14 -18.18 -31.05
CA ASP A 28 21.38 -16.99 -30.75
C ASP A 28 20.40 -17.38 -29.65
N LEU A 29 20.72 -17.01 -28.41
CA LEU A 29 19.80 -17.18 -27.31
C LEU A 29 18.55 -16.42 -27.69
N PRO A 30 17.36 -17.00 -27.51
CA PRO A 30 16.14 -16.29 -27.84
C PRO A 30 16.14 -14.94 -27.13
N THR A 31 16.09 -13.87 -27.88
CA THR A 31 15.93 -12.51 -27.34
C THR A 31 14.51 -12.45 -26.78
N PHE A 32 14.38 -12.68 -25.48
CA PHE A 32 13.13 -12.43 -24.79
C PHE A 32 12.87 -10.93 -24.81
N ALA A 33 11.63 -10.55 -25.08
CA ALA A 33 11.23 -9.15 -24.93
C ALA A 33 11.56 -8.69 -23.50
N PRO A 34 12.12 -7.46 -23.35
CA PRO A 34 12.46 -6.96 -22.02
C PRO A 34 11.18 -6.98 -21.14
N ILE A 35 11.30 -7.51 -19.93
CA ILE A 35 10.21 -7.52 -18.97
C ILE A 35 9.87 -6.07 -18.61
N VAL A 36 8.62 -5.68 -18.83
CA VAL A 36 8.10 -4.40 -18.35
C VAL A 36 8.05 -4.47 -16.82
N ARG A 37 8.64 -3.49 -16.14
CA ARG A 37 8.83 -3.59 -14.70
C ARG A 37 7.90 -2.72 -13.88
N GLY A 38 7.26 -1.72 -14.48
CA GLY A 38 6.43 -0.76 -13.75
C GLY A 38 7.24 0.24 -12.90
N ALA A 39 6.57 1.26 -12.38
CA ALA A 39 7.19 2.43 -11.75
C ALA A 39 7.90 2.12 -10.41
N LEU A 40 7.47 1.08 -9.69
CA LEU A 40 8.03 0.70 -8.37
C LEU A 40 9.09 -0.41 -8.43
N ALA A 41 9.34 -1.03 -9.58
CA ALA A 41 10.16 -2.25 -9.65
C ALA A 41 11.62 -2.08 -9.17
N GLN A 42 12.13 -0.85 -9.11
CA GLN A 42 13.47 -0.53 -8.61
C GLN A 42 13.45 0.02 -7.18
N ASP A 43 12.26 0.24 -6.62
CA ASP A 43 12.10 0.86 -5.31
C ASP A 43 11.94 -0.19 -4.20
N SER A 44 12.28 0.23 -3.00
CA SER A 44 11.86 -0.37 -1.74
C SER A 44 11.08 0.69 -0.97
N VAL A 45 9.95 0.30 -0.40
CA VAL A 45 8.99 1.22 0.21
C VAL A 45 8.97 1.01 1.73
N TYR A 46 9.10 2.10 2.48
CA TYR A 46 8.90 2.10 3.93
C TYR A 46 7.52 2.67 4.24
N PHE A 47 6.62 1.84 4.76
CA PHE A 47 5.25 2.23 5.06
C PHE A 47 5.16 2.84 6.46
N VAL A 48 4.73 4.08 6.55
CA VAL A 48 4.67 4.89 7.77
C VAL A 48 3.23 5.23 8.13
N MET A 49 2.85 4.96 9.38
CA MET A 49 1.70 5.61 10.01
C MET A 49 2.20 6.87 10.71
N THR A 50 1.90 8.04 10.15
CA THR A 50 2.50 9.32 10.54
C THR A 50 2.28 9.61 12.03
N ASP A 51 1.05 9.45 12.53
CA ASP A 51 0.69 9.68 13.94
C ASP A 51 1.49 8.83 14.95
N ARG A 52 2.06 7.71 14.52
CA ARG A 52 2.76 6.73 15.38
C ARG A 52 4.27 6.69 15.16
N PHE A 53 4.78 7.49 14.24
CA PHE A 53 6.17 7.39 13.82
C PHE A 53 7.12 8.23 14.66
N ASN A 54 6.94 9.55 14.68
CA ASN A 54 7.71 10.47 15.52
C ASN A 54 6.94 11.78 15.73
N ASN A 55 6.86 12.23 16.99
CA ASN A 55 6.29 13.52 17.35
C ASN A 55 7.39 14.58 17.35
N GLY A 56 7.40 15.45 16.34
CA GLY A 56 8.37 16.55 16.20
C GLY A 56 7.88 17.88 16.74
N LYS A 57 6.56 18.03 16.92
CA LYS A 57 5.95 19.31 17.31
C LYS A 57 4.70 19.10 18.15
N LYS A 58 4.83 19.32 19.46
CA LYS A 58 3.73 19.09 20.41
C LYS A 58 2.56 20.07 20.30
N GLU A 59 2.76 21.22 19.67
CA GLU A 59 1.73 22.26 19.54
C GLU A 59 0.58 21.83 18.65
N ASN A 60 0.76 20.84 17.76
CA ASN A 60 -0.27 20.29 16.89
C ASN A 60 -0.94 19.01 17.42
N ASP A 61 -0.47 18.43 18.53
CA ASP A 61 -1.02 17.18 19.10
C ASP A 61 -2.56 17.23 19.26
N GLU A 62 -3.10 18.39 19.60
CA GLU A 62 -4.54 18.63 19.76
C GLU A 62 -5.15 19.41 18.58
N ALA A 63 -4.57 19.32 17.37
CA ALA A 63 -5.04 20.00 16.16
C ALA A 63 -5.19 21.53 16.29
N TYR A 64 -4.44 22.17 17.20
CA TYR A 64 -4.56 23.58 17.58
C TYR A 64 -5.95 23.99 18.10
N VAL A 65 -6.79 23.05 18.50
CA VAL A 65 -8.10 23.29 19.07
C VAL A 65 -8.19 22.63 20.44
N GLY A 66 -8.77 23.29 21.42
CA GLY A 66 -9.07 22.63 22.68
C GLY A 66 -10.28 21.70 22.54
N GLY A 67 -10.81 21.23 23.68
CA GLY A 67 -12.06 20.47 23.70
C GLY A 67 -11.89 19.04 24.21
N GLY A 68 -10.66 18.63 24.52
CA GLY A 68 -10.35 17.31 25.04
C GLY A 68 -10.69 16.19 24.06
N LEU A 69 -10.69 14.95 24.53
CA LEU A 69 -10.84 13.75 23.73
C LEU A 69 -12.00 13.76 22.72
N LEU A 70 -13.18 14.24 23.13
CA LEU A 70 -14.34 14.28 22.24
C LEU A 70 -14.28 15.42 21.20
N GLY A 71 -13.43 16.43 21.44
CA GLY A 71 -13.28 17.58 20.54
C GLY A 71 -12.19 17.41 19.52
N ASN A 72 -11.04 16.87 19.93
CA ASN A 72 -9.86 16.73 19.07
C ASN A 72 -9.38 15.27 18.90
N GLY A 73 -9.75 14.34 19.79
CA GLY A 73 -9.37 12.93 19.68
C GLY A 73 -7.94 12.61 20.14
N TYR A 74 -7.24 13.52 20.83
CA TYR A 74 -5.91 13.29 21.35
C TYR A 74 -5.95 12.55 22.69
N ASP A 75 -5.39 11.34 22.74
CA ASP A 75 -5.15 10.55 23.94
C ASP A 75 -3.99 9.56 23.70
N PRO A 76 -2.75 9.95 23.95
CA PRO A 76 -1.58 9.12 23.68
C PRO A 76 -1.46 7.92 24.63
N THR A 77 -2.36 7.76 25.60
CA THR A 77 -2.42 6.61 26.51
C THR A 77 -3.30 5.46 25.96
N SER A 78 -4.08 5.72 24.91
CA SER A 78 -5.01 4.77 24.33
C SER A 78 -4.68 4.44 22.87
N PRO A 79 -4.48 3.15 22.50
CA PRO A 79 -4.21 2.75 21.11
C PRO A 79 -5.23 3.23 20.08
N LEU A 80 -6.42 3.65 20.54
CA LEU A 80 -7.56 4.01 19.69
C LEU A 80 -7.57 5.48 19.27
N TYR A 81 -6.69 6.33 19.79
CA TYR A 81 -6.75 7.78 19.61
C TYR A 81 -5.45 8.36 19.04
N TRP A 82 -5.42 9.67 18.77
CA TRP A 82 -4.24 10.36 18.27
C TRP A 82 -3.11 10.41 19.31
N HIS A 83 -1.86 10.22 18.87
CA HIS A 83 -0.67 10.20 19.74
C HIS A 83 0.31 11.35 19.45
N GLY A 84 0.11 12.09 18.34
CA GLY A 84 0.85 13.30 18.03
C GLY A 84 2.06 13.12 17.11
N GLY A 85 2.26 11.96 16.48
CA GLY A 85 3.23 11.86 15.40
C GLY A 85 2.83 12.74 14.21
N ASP A 86 3.80 13.42 13.57
CA ASP A 86 3.55 14.51 12.65
C ASP A 86 4.56 14.62 11.50
N PHE A 87 4.35 15.57 10.57
CA PHE A 87 5.23 15.79 9.42
C PHE A 87 6.60 16.31 9.83
N VAL A 88 6.72 17.08 10.91
CA VAL A 88 8.00 17.55 11.44
C VAL A 88 8.79 16.35 11.94
N GLY A 89 8.17 15.51 12.76
CA GLY A 89 8.78 14.29 13.27
C GLY A 89 9.17 13.30 12.18
N LEU A 90 8.33 13.13 11.16
CA LEU A 90 8.67 12.31 10.01
C LEU A 90 9.86 12.89 9.24
N THR A 91 9.91 14.22 9.05
CA THR A 91 11.03 14.91 8.40
C THR A 91 12.35 14.68 9.12
N GLU A 92 12.36 14.76 10.44
CA GLU A 92 13.54 14.47 11.28
C GLU A 92 14.06 13.04 11.09
N LYS A 93 13.18 12.08 10.78
CA LYS A 93 13.53 10.66 10.64
C LYS A 93 13.73 10.19 9.19
N LEU A 94 13.58 11.06 8.19
CA LEU A 94 13.91 10.70 6.79
C LEU A 94 15.35 10.20 6.61
N PRO A 95 16.38 10.77 7.27
CA PRO A 95 17.74 10.21 7.22
C PRO A 95 17.84 8.78 7.75
N TYR A 96 17.09 8.43 8.80
CA TYR A 96 16.99 7.07 9.31
C TYR A 96 16.44 6.11 8.25
N ILE A 97 15.31 6.47 7.62
CA ILE A 97 14.70 5.67 6.54
C ILE A 97 15.68 5.51 5.36
N LYS A 98 16.39 6.58 5.02
CA LYS A 98 17.42 6.54 3.96
C LYS A 98 18.58 5.60 4.30
N ASN A 99 19.04 5.59 5.54
CA ASN A 99 20.13 4.74 6.00
C ASN A 99 19.74 3.25 5.98
N LEU A 100 18.49 2.93 6.25
CA LEU A 100 17.94 1.58 6.04
C LEU A 100 17.96 1.15 4.56
N GLY A 101 18.10 2.11 3.63
CA GLY A 101 18.23 1.87 2.20
C GLY A 101 16.94 1.99 1.40
N PHE A 102 15.87 2.52 1.98
CA PHE A 102 14.62 2.74 1.28
C PHE A 102 14.70 3.92 0.29
N SER A 103 14.00 3.78 -0.83
CA SER A 103 13.92 4.79 -1.89
C SER A 103 12.55 5.44 -2.02
N ALA A 104 11.57 4.95 -1.27
CA ALA A 104 10.23 5.54 -1.18
C ALA A 104 9.66 5.40 0.24
N ILE A 105 8.84 6.36 0.63
CA ILE A 105 7.92 6.22 1.77
C ILE A 105 6.50 6.14 1.25
N TRP A 106 5.66 5.34 1.94
CA TRP A 106 4.20 5.38 1.82
C TRP A 106 3.66 5.80 3.18
N ILE A 107 2.88 6.89 3.22
CA ILE A 107 2.26 7.42 4.44
C ILE A 107 0.75 7.21 4.41
N THR A 108 0.13 6.97 5.57
CA THR A 108 -1.33 6.94 5.74
C THR A 108 -1.98 8.23 5.26
N PRO A 109 -3.30 8.25 4.94
CA PRO A 109 -3.94 9.41 4.33
C PRO A 109 -3.73 10.68 5.15
N PRO A 110 -3.15 11.75 4.56
CA PRO A 110 -2.83 12.97 5.30
C PRO A 110 -3.97 13.99 5.38
N VAL A 111 -5.12 13.71 4.77
CA VAL A 111 -6.28 14.62 4.68
C VAL A 111 -6.99 14.81 6.02
N VAL A 112 -7.76 15.90 6.18
CA VAL A 112 -8.50 16.16 7.43
C VAL A 112 -9.54 15.08 7.69
N GLN A 113 -9.53 14.57 8.91
CA GLN A 113 -10.37 13.46 9.35
C GLN A 113 -11.65 13.94 10.06
N ASN A 114 -12.61 13.07 10.20
CA ASN A 114 -13.52 13.13 11.34
C ASN A 114 -12.71 12.68 12.56
N TRP A 115 -12.35 13.63 13.42
CA TRP A 115 -11.31 13.39 14.44
C TRP A 115 -11.71 12.34 15.47
N THR A 116 -13.03 12.21 15.72
CA THR A 116 -13.57 11.17 16.61
C THR A 116 -14.87 10.62 16.06
N GLN A 117 -14.99 9.31 15.99
CA GLN A 117 -16.25 8.61 15.71
C GLN A 117 -16.22 7.20 16.32
N SER A 118 -17.38 6.67 16.67
CA SER A 118 -17.54 5.28 17.15
C SER A 118 -16.62 4.90 18.32
N GLY A 119 -16.23 5.88 19.17
CA GLY A 119 -15.36 5.65 20.33
C GLY A 119 -13.86 5.50 19.99
N SER A 120 -13.42 6.03 18.84
CA SER A 120 -12.04 6.01 18.39
C SER A 120 -11.67 7.33 17.70
N GLY A 121 -10.37 7.58 17.52
CA GLY A 121 -9.81 8.72 16.80
C GLY A 121 -9.53 8.40 15.34
N GLY A 122 -9.56 9.43 14.47
CA GLY A 122 -9.26 9.33 13.03
C GLY A 122 -7.78 9.27 12.68
N TYR A 123 -6.89 8.99 13.63
CA TYR A 123 -5.43 9.03 13.49
C TYR A 123 -4.85 8.17 12.35
N HIS A 124 -5.58 7.16 11.94
CA HIS A 124 -5.21 6.27 10.85
C HIS A 124 -5.41 6.89 9.45
N GLY A 125 -6.22 7.96 9.34
CA GLY A 125 -6.40 8.69 8.09
C GLY A 125 -7.55 8.25 7.19
N TYR A 126 -8.37 7.26 7.57
CA TYR A 126 -9.40 6.68 6.68
C TYR A 126 -10.81 7.24 6.90
N TRP A 127 -10.97 8.30 7.71
CA TRP A 127 -12.26 8.95 7.96
C TRP A 127 -12.30 10.39 7.41
N GLY A 128 -11.81 10.55 6.17
CA GLY A 128 -11.64 11.86 5.53
C GLY A 128 -12.93 12.68 5.48
N THR A 129 -12.83 13.96 5.83
CA THR A 129 -13.90 14.95 5.69
C THR A 129 -13.48 16.13 4.82
N ASP A 130 -12.25 16.65 4.95
CA ASP A 130 -11.72 17.68 4.04
C ASP A 130 -10.52 17.10 3.27
N PHE A 131 -10.75 16.75 2.01
CA PHE A 131 -9.73 16.18 1.13
C PHE A 131 -8.87 17.25 0.43
N THR A 132 -9.09 18.54 0.71
CA THR A 132 -8.39 19.63 0.01
C THR A 132 -7.11 20.09 0.71
N THR A 133 -6.92 19.67 1.95
CA THR A 133 -5.78 20.07 2.82
C THR A 133 -5.37 18.91 3.74
N VAL A 134 -4.28 19.11 4.47
CA VAL A 134 -3.76 18.14 5.45
C VAL A 134 -4.43 18.30 6.82
N ASP A 135 -4.46 17.20 7.60
CA ASP A 135 -5.01 17.22 8.97
C ASP A 135 -4.11 18.02 9.91
N PRO A 136 -4.66 18.93 10.71
CA PRO A 136 -3.89 19.76 11.62
C PRO A 136 -3.17 18.98 12.75
N HIS A 137 -3.59 17.77 13.10
CA HIS A 137 -2.81 16.89 14.00
C HIS A 137 -1.47 16.50 13.37
N LEU A 138 -1.43 16.30 12.07
CA LEU A 138 -0.22 15.94 11.35
C LEU A 138 0.64 17.16 11.00
N GLY A 139 0.08 18.38 11.09
CA GLY A 139 0.78 19.62 10.80
C GLY A 139 0.08 20.51 9.77
N THR A 140 0.84 21.46 9.25
CA THR A 140 0.40 22.43 8.23
C THR A 140 0.76 21.98 6.82
N GLU A 141 0.13 22.57 5.79
CA GLU A 141 0.53 22.37 4.39
C GLU A 141 1.99 22.78 4.12
N ALA A 142 2.52 23.74 4.86
CA ALA A 142 3.91 24.17 4.73
C ALA A 142 4.86 23.07 5.24
N GLU A 143 4.58 22.50 6.40
CA GLU A 143 5.34 21.40 6.99
C GLU A 143 5.26 20.13 6.13
N PHE A 144 4.08 19.84 5.54
CA PHE A 144 3.95 18.73 4.59
C PHE A 144 4.80 18.93 3.34
N LYS A 145 4.79 20.14 2.75
CA LYS A 145 5.65 20.47 1.59
C LYS A 145 7.13 20.40 1.93
N GLU A 146 7.50 20.82 3.13
CA GLU A 146 8.88 20.71 3.62
C GLU A 146 9.31 19.24 3.75
N MET A 147 8.46 18.40 4.32
CA MET A 147 8.69 16.95 4.41
C MET A 147 8.91 16.33 3.03
N VAL A 148 8.05 16.64 2.04
CA VAL A 148 8.21 16.16 0.67
C VAL A 148 9.53 16.66 0.05
N ALA A 149 9.85 17.94 0.19
CA ALA A 149 11.10 18.51 -0.33
C ALA A 149 12.34 17.84 0.31
N LYS A 150 12.32 17.61 1.62
CA LYS A 150 13.42 16.92 2.32
C LYS A 150 13.55 15.45 1.92
N ALA A 151 12.43 14.76 1.68
CA ALA A 151 12.46 13.41 1.12
C ALA A 151 13.14 13.40 -0.26
N HIS A 152 12.79 14.35 -1.13
CA HIS A 152 13.41 14.50 -2.46
C HIS A 152 14.91 14.82 -2.40
N GLU A 153 15.34 15.68 -1.48
CA GLU A 153 16.78 15.96 -1.25
C GLU A 153 17.57 14.68 -0.91
N LEU A 154 16.92 13.72 -0.23
CA LEU A 154 17.49 12.41 0.11
C LEU A 154 17.29 11.36 -1.00
N GLY A 155 16.60 11.71 -2.10
CA GLY A 155 16.24 10.77 -3.16
C GLY A 155 15.23 9.72 -2.67
N ILE A 156 14.28 10.13 -1.84
CA ILE A 156 13.15 9.32 -1.36
C ILE A 156 11.88 9.84 -2.03
N LYS A 157 11.14 8.97 -2.71
CA LYS A 157 9.80 9.26 -3.25
C LYS A 157 8.78 9.31 -2.13
N VAL A 158 7.77 10.18 -2.26
CA VAL A 158 6.65 10.27 -1.31
C VAL A 158 5.38 9.77 -1.97
N ILE A 159 4.89 8.65 -1.50
CA ILE A 159 3.62 8.03 -1.89
C ILE A 159 2.62 8.30 -0.78
N ILE A 160 1.48 8.89 -1.10
CA ILE A 160 0.42 9.07 -0.12
C ILE A 160 -0.71 8.07 -0.33
N ASP A 161 -1.33 7.68 0.76
CA ASP A 161 -2.56 6.92 0.74
C ASP A 161 -3.75 7.82 0.40
N ILE A 162 -4.64 7.37 -0.46
CA ILE A 162 -5.86 8.09 -0.84
C ILE A 162 -7.10 7.21 -0.72
N VAL A 163 -8.17 7.79 -0.25
CA VAL A 163 -9.48 7.13 -0.13
C VAL A 163 -10.40 7.63 -1.24
N ILE A 164 -10.98 6.69 -2.00
CA ILE A 164 -11.91 6.96 -3.09
C ILE A 164 -13.31 6.44 -2.74
N ASN A 165 -13.38 5.29 -2.09
CA ASN A 165 -14.61 4.56 -1.84
C ASN A 165 -15.60 5.34 -0.96
N HIS A 166 -15.10 5.98 0.09
CA HIS A 166 -15.94 6.54 1.15
C HIS A 166 -15.39 7.84 1.74
N THR A 167 -16.18 8.45 2.59
CA THR A 167 -15.79 9.57 3.46
C THR A 167 -16.08 9.22 4.92
N GLY A 168 -15.69 10.07 5.87
CA GLY A 168 -16.07 9.93 7.28
C GLY A 168 -17.59 9.78 7.45
N ASP A 169 -17.99 9.02 8.48
CA ASP A 169 -19.39 8.68 8.78
C ASP A 169 -20.18 9.89 9.33
N VAL A 170 -20.73 10.71 8.45
CA VAL A 170 -21.54 11.90 8.81
C VAL A 170 -22.96 11.85 8.24
N ILE A 171 -23.25 10.98 7.25
CA ILE A 171 -24.56 10.79 6.66
C ILE A 171 -25.26 9.66 7.39
N LYS A 172 -26.45 9.92 7.90
CA LYS A 172 -27.26 8.93 8.62
C LYS A 172 -28.54 8.61 7.87
N SER A 173 -29.11 7.45 8.12
CA SER A 173 -30.43 7.11 7.60
C SER A 173 -31.53 7.91 8.33
N ALA A 174 -32.31 8.71 7.60
CA ALA A 174 -33.44 9.47 8.18
C ALA A 174 -34.53 8.58 8.79
N ILE A 175 -34.54 7.29 8.47
CA ILE A 175 -35.51 6.30 9.00
C ILE A 175 -34.88 5.36 10.04
N GLY A 176 -33.62 5.60 10.43
CA GLY A 176 -32.93 4.80 11.45
C GLY A 176 -32.64 3.35 11.05
N MET A 177 -32.64 3.01 9.76
CA MET A 177 -32.32 1.69 9.23
C MET A 177 -30.97 1.70 8.54
N TYR A 178 -30.07 0.83 8.96
CA TYR A 178 -28.69 0.75 8.46
C TYR A 178 -28.36 -0.56 7.74
N ASN A 179 -29.21 -1.59 7.85
CA ASN A 179 -29.01 -2.82 7.10
C ASN A 179 -29.07 -2.56 5.59
N TYR A 180 -28.21 -3.23 4.84
CA TYR A 180 -28.13 -3.10 3.38
C TYR A 180 -29.48 -3.35 2.71
N ALA A 181 -29.80 -2.52 1.72
CA ALA A 181 -31.00 -2.64 0.89
C ALA A 181 -30.61 -3.05 -0.54
N ASP A 182 -30.89 -4.29 -0.90
CA ASP A 182 -30.59 -4.89 -2.20
C ASP A 182 -31.27 -4.15 -3.36
N SER A 183 -30.57 -3.99 -4.49
CA SER A 183 -31.05 -3.19 -5.64
C SER A 183 -32.16 -3.88 -6.44
N VAL A 184 -32.32 -5.19 -6.31
CA VAL A 184 -33.42 -5.93 -6.96
C VAL A 184 -34.73 -5.67 -6.22
N GLU A 185 -34.68 -5.71 -4.88
CA GLU A 185 -35.86 -5.45 -4.04
C GLU A 185 -36.15 -3.95 -3.93
N MET A 186 -35.11 -3.13 -3.82
CA MET A 186 -35.20 -1.69 -3.62
C MET A 186 -34.34 -0.94 -4.68
N PRO A 187 -34.80 -0.85 -5.94
CA PRO A 187 -34.03 -0.20 -7.01
C PRO A 187 -33.88 1.30 -6.76
N TYR A 188 -32.78 1.88 -7.30
CA TYR A 188 -32.65 3.33 -7.38
C TYR A 188 -33.79 3.95 -8.18
N LYS A 189 -34.22 5.15 -7.75
CA LYS A 189 -35.26 5.92 -8.43
C LYS A 189 -34.70 7.29 -8.85
N ASP A 190 -35.19 7.81 -9.96
CA ASP A 190 -34.92 9.18 -10.33
C ASP A 190 -35.68 10.19 -9.43
N ALA A 191 -35.45 11.48 -9.61
CA ALA A 191 -36.12 12.54 -8.83
C ALA A 191 -37.66 12.54 -8.97
N SER A 192 -38.23 11.91 -10.01
CA SER A 192 -39.68 11.71 -10.16
C SER A 192 -40.20 10.51 -9.38
N GLY A 193 -39.32 9.66 -8.86
CA GLY A 193 -39.66 8.43 -8.16
C GLY A 193 -39.74 7.20 -9.06
N LYS A 194 -39.36 7.30 -10.34
CA LYS A 194 -39.32 6.21 -11.30
C LYS A 194 -38.03 5.40 -11.16
N ALA A 195 -38.14 4.08 -10.99
CA ALA A 195 -37.01 3.17 -10.92
C ALA A 195 -36.19 3.15 -12.23
N PHE A 196 -34.87 3.04 -12.11
CA PHE A 196 -33.97 2.91 -13.25
C PHE A 196 -32.88 1.84 -12.99
N ASN A 197 -32.31 1.31 -14.07
CA ASN A 197 -31.22 0.36 -14.02
C ASN A 197 -29.88 1.13 -14.04
N LEU A 198 -29.13 1.10 -12.93
CA LEU A 198 -27.87 1.81 -12.76
C LEU A 198 -26.84 1.48 -13.84
N ALA A 199 -26.67 0.19 -14.19
CA ALA A 199 -25.69 -0.26 -15.19
C ALA A 199 -25.82 0.42 -16.57
N LYS A 200 -26.99 0.96 -16.89
CA LYS A 200 -27.20 1.70 -18.16
C LYS A 200 -26.60 3.12 -18.13
N TYR A 201 -26.29 3.65 -16.95
CA TYR A 201 -25.93 5.06 -16.77
C TYR A 201 -24.55 5.30 -16.19
N VAL A 202 -23.84 4.26 -15.80
CA VAL A 202 -22.48 4.36 -15.20
C VAL A 202 -21.59 5.28 -16.03
N GLY A 203 -21.07 6.34 -15.42
CA GLY A 203 -20.17 7.34 -16.02
C GLY A 203 -20.77 8.18 -17.15
N LYS A 204 -22.08 8.08 -17.43
CA LYS A 204 -22.71 8.77 -18.58
C LYS A 204 -23.25 10.14 -18.19
N SER A 205 -23.12 11.11 -19.10
CA SER A 205 -23.60 12.49 -18.93
C SER A 205 -25.13 12.60 -18.78
N ASN A 206 -25.89 11.58 -19.22
CA ASN A 206 -27.34 11.51 -19.05
C ASN A 206 -27.75 10.70 -17.81
N PHE A 207 -26.89 10.62 -16.79
CA PHE A 207 -27.22 10.03 -15.50
C PHE A 207 -28.51 10.65 -14.93
N PRO A 208 -29.46 9.85 -14.42
CA PRO A 208 -30.73 10.37 -13.92
C PRO A 208 -30.53 11.40 -12.78
N LYS A 209 -31.31 12.48 -12.77
CA LYS A 209 -31.34 13.38 -11.62
C LYS A 209 -31.90 12.64 -10.41
N LEU A 210 -31.22 12.80 -9.27
CA LEU A 210 -31.60 12.16 -8.01
C LEU A 210 -32.17 13.20 -7.03
N ASP A 211 -33.01 12.72 -6.12
CA ASP A 211 -33.58 13.47 -5.00
C ASP A 211 -33.29 12.75 -3.68
N PRO A 212 -32.71 13.40 -2.67
CA PRO A 212 -32.32 12.73 -1.42
C PRO A 212 -33.46 12.02 -0.70
N LYS A 213 -34.71 12.49 -0.88
CA LYS A 213 -35.88 11.92 -0.20
C LYS A 213 -36.57 10.80 -0.97
N LYS A 214 -36.31 10.68 -2.28
CA LYS A 214 -37.08 9.76 -3.15
C LYS A 214 -36.22 8.71 -3.85
N SER A 215 -34.94 8.99 -4.04
CA SER A 215 -34.09 8.17 -4.93
C SER A 215 -33.45 6.99 -4.24
N PHE A 216 -33.36 7.01 -2.92
CA PHE A 216 -32.58 6.05 -2.13
C PHE A 216 -33.45 5.19 -1.20
N PRO A 217 -33.06 3.90 -1.01
CA PRO A 217 -33.77 3.02 -0.08
C PRO A 217 -33.56 3.42 1.40
N ARG A 218 -32.44 4.08 1.70
CA ARG A 218 -32.13 4.70 2.99
C ARG A 218 -32.03 6.20 2.80
N PRO A 219 -33.12 6.98 2.94
CA PRO A 219 -33.08 8.42 2.73
C PRO A 219 -32.02 9.06 3.63
N PRO A 220 -31.04 9.80 3.04
CA PRO A 220 -29.93 10.34 3.82
C PRO A 220 -30.33 11.55 4.66
N PHE A 221 -29.67 11.69 5.81
CA PHE A 221 -29.79 12.82 6.72
C PHE A 221 -28.42 13.22 7.25
N VAL A 222 -28.16 14.52 7.34
CA VAL A 222 -26.96 15.08 7.98
C VAL A 222 -27.39 16.06 9.06
N SER A 223 -26.84 15.91 10.26
CA SER A 223 -27.12 16.82 11.38
C SER A 223 -26.60 18.24 11.08
N SER A 224 -27.15 19.25 11.73
CA SER A 224 -26.73 20.64 11.55
C SER A 224 -25.25 20.86 11.90
N PHE A 225 -24.69 20.07 12.81
CA PHE A 225 -23.28 20.10 13.20
C PHE A 225 -22.34 19.71 12.06
N TYR A 226 -22.70 18.68 11.28
CA TYR A 226 -21.90 18.18 10.16
C TYR A 226 -22.25 18.81 8.81
N LYS A 227 -23.20 19.73 8.79
CA LYS A 227 -23.61 20.39 7.54
C LYS A 227 -22.43 21.11 6.90
N ASN A 228 -22.12 20.78 5.66
CA ASN A 228 -21.02 21.36 4.87
C ASN A 228 -19.61 21.10 5.44
N ILE A 229 -19.42 20.07 6.27
CA ILE A 229 -18.10 19.72 6.80
C ILE A 229 -17.19 19.15 5.71
N LYS A 230 -17.77 18.47 4.73
CA LYS A 230 -16.98 17.81 3.69
C LYS A 230 -16.47 18.79 2.64
N LYS A 231 -15.23 18.61 2.21
CA LYS A 231 -14.60 19.39 1.12
C LYS A 231 -13.85 18.43 0.17
N PRO A 232 -13.89 18.69 -1.14
CA PRO A 232 -14.56 19.81 -1.83
C PRO A 232 -16.08 19.84 -1.63
N ALA A 233 -16.70 21.01 -1.89
CA ALA A 233 -18.12 21.27 -1.58
C ALA A 233 -19.11 20.24 -2.21
N TRP A 234 -18.78 19.64 -3.35
CA TRP A 234 -19.62 18.64 -4.01
C TRP A 234 -19.81 17.36 -3.16
N LEU A 235 -18.90 17.07 -2.21
CA LEU A 235 -19.04 15.98 -1.25
C LEU A 235 -20.19 16.18 -0.23
N ASN A 236 -20.78 17.38 -0.15
CA ASN A 236 -21.95 17.61 0.69
C ASN A 236 -23.28 17.36 -0.02
N ASP A 237 -23.26 17.04 -1.33
CA ASP A 237 -24.47 16.61 -2.02
C ASP A 237 -24.78 15.15 -1.68
N LEU A 238 -25.85 14.95 -0.92
CA LEU A 238 -26.28 13.65 -0.43
C LEU A 238 -26.62 12.66 -1.56
N THR A 239 -26.84 13.17 -2.78
CA THR A 239 -27.07 12.32 -3.95
C THR A 239 -25.78 11.75 -4.55
N ASN A 240 -24.61 12.15 -4.04
CA ASN A 240 -23.32 11.61 -4.42
C ASN A 240 -22.90 10.39 -3.58
N TYR A 241 -23.82 9.84 -2.81
CA TYR A 241 -23.62 8.64 -1.99
C TYR A 241 -24.67 7.59 -2.33
N HIS A 242 -24.32 6.32 -2.15
CA HIS A 242 -25.22 5.20 -2.46
C HIS A 242 -26.43 5.14 -1.54
N ASN A 243 -26.28 5.49 -0.27
CA ASN A 243 -27.34 5.54 0.72
C ASN A 243 -28.19 4.23 0.74
N ARG A 244 -27.50 3.10 0.80
CA ARG A 244 -28.13 1.77 0.81
C ARG A 244 -28.02 1.03 2.15
N GLY A 245 -27.29 1.62 3.11
CA GLY A 245 -26.97 1.01 4.41
C GLY A 245 -25.67 0.21 4.37
N ASP A 246 -25.31 -0.38 5.51
CA ASP A 246 -24.02 -0.98 5.79
C ASP A 246 -23.71 -2.18 4.90
N SER A 247 -22.50 -2.23 4.37
CA SER A 247 -21.99 -3.34 3.56
C SER A 247 -21.97 -4.64 4.37
N THR A 248 -22.36 -5.74 3.73
CA THR A 248 -22.13 -7.10 4.22
C THR A 248 -20.84 -7.70 3.66
N PHE A 249 -20.06 -6.91 2.90
CA PHE A 249 -18.83 -7.32 2.19
C PHE A 249 -19.03 -8.48 1.22
N SER A 250 -20.27 -8.69 0.75
CA SER A 250 -20.65 -9.76 -0.15
C SER A 250 -21.57 -9.27 -1.26
N GLY A 251 -21.40 -9.81 -2.46
CA GLY A 251 -22.21 -9.44 -3.62
C GLY A 251 -22.19 -7.94 -3.93
N GLU A 252 -23.32 -7.37 -4.31
CA GLU A 252 -23.42 -5.94 -4.66
C GLU A 252 -23.15 -5.01 -3.48
N SER A 253 -23.39 -5.47 -2.24
CA SER A 253 -23.15 -4.64 -1.04
C SER A 253 -21.67 -4.31 -0.84
N SER A 254 -20.78 -5.11 -1.42
CA SER A 254 -19.33 -4.80 -1.47
C SER A 254 -19.01 -3.54 -2.27
N LEU A 255 -19.89 -3.13 -3.19
CA LEU A 255 -19.69 -1.97 -4.07
C LEU A 255 -20.58 -0.78 -3.70
N TYR A 256 -21.71 -1.02 -3.01
CA TYR A 256 -22.76 -0.02 -2.82
C TYR A 256 -23.17 0.17 -1.35
N GLY A 257 -22.52 -0.51 -0.43
CA GLY A 257 -22.84 -0.44 1.00
C GLY A 257 -21.78 0.33 1.77
N ASP A 258 -22.23 1.03 2.81
CA ASP A 258 -21.38 1.81 3.69
C ASP A 258 -20.30 0.92 4.33
N PHE A 259 -19.03 1.28 4.15
CA PHE A 259 -17.88 0.51 4.61
C PHE A 259 -17.71 0.69 6.12
N TYR A 260 -18.18 -0.28 6.93
CA TYR A 260 -18.24 -0.13 8.39
C TYR A 260 -18.95 1.14 8.85
N GLY A 261 -20.00 1.55 8.14
CA GLY A 261 -20.76 2.76 8.43
C GLY A 261 -20.17 4.05 7.84
N LEU A 262 -19.04 4.00 7.13
CA LEU A 262 -18.46 5.14 6.41
C LEU A 262 -19.28 5.43 5.16
N ASP A 263 -19.50 6.73 4.89
CA ASP A 263 -20.41 7.18 3.82
C ASP A 263 -19.90 6.78 2.43
N ASP A 264 -20.52 5.78 1.81
CA ASP A 264 -20.11 5.17 0.55
C ASP A 264 -20.44 6.05 -0.65
N LEU A 265 -19.41 6.42 -1.44
CA LEU A 265 -19.53 7.34 -2.57
C LEU A 265 -20.15 6.66 -3.80
N PHE A 266 -21.08 7.34 -4.46
CA PHE A 266 -21.73 6.89 -5.68
C PHE A 266 -20.77 7.02 -6.89
N THR A 267 -19.76 6.17 -6.93
CA THR A 267 -18.65 6.22 -7.90
C THR A 267 -19.06 5.96 -9.34
N GLU A 268 -20.30 5.51 -9.60
CA GLU A 268 -20.90 5.42 -10.93
C GLU A 268 -21.34 6.79 -11.50
N LYS A 269 -21.48 7.82 -10.64
CA LYS A 269 -21.90 9.15 -11.09
C LYS A 269 -20.77 9.91 -11.77
N PRO A 270 -21.01 10.53 -12.95
CA PRO A 270 -19.99 11.28 -13.66
C PRO A 270 -19.46 12.48 -12.87
N GLU A 271 -20.27 13.07 -11.98
CA GLU A 271 -19.86 14.17 -11.09
C GLU A 271 -18.86 13.69 -10.04
N VAL A 272 -19.07 12.52 -9.46
CA VAL A 272 -18.15 11.90 -8.49
C VAL A 272 -16.85 11.50 -9.17
N ILE A 273 -16.92 10.83 -10.33
CA ILE A 273 -15.74 10.50 -11.14
C ILE A 273 -14.90 11.76 -11.43
N LYS A 274 -15.56 12.80 -11.95
CA LYS A 274 -14.88 14.07 -12.27
C LYS A 274 -14.30 14.72 -11.02
N GLY A 275 -15.08 14.78 -9.95
CA GLY A 275 -14.67 15.40 -8.69
C GLY A 275 -13.43 14.75 -8.10
N MET A 276 -13.35 13.41 -8.11
CA MET A 276 -12.18 12.66 -7.64
C MET A 276 -10.96 12.83 -8.56
N ILE A 277 -11.15 12.84 -9.89
CA ILE A 277 -10.06 13.12 -10.84
C ILE A 277 -9.46 14.51 -10.59
N ASP A 278 -10.31 15.54 -10.47
CA ASP A 278 -9.86 16.91 -10.26
C ASP A 278 -9.14 17.04 -8.90
N LEU A 279 -9.70 16.47 -7.85
CA LEU A 279 -9.16 16.48 -6.51
C LEU A 279 -7.74 15.87 -6.46
N TRP A 280 -7.61 14.60 -6.83
CA TRP A 280 -6.35 13.90 -6.70
C TRP A 280 -5.31 14.32 -7.74
N SER A 281 -5.73 14.81 -8.91
CA SER A 281 -4.80 15.46 -9.84
C SER A 281 -4.23 16.77 -9.26
N SER A 282 -4.99 17.51 -8.45
CA SER A 282 -4.52 18.73 -7.81
C SER A 282 -3.44 18.51 -6.75
N TRP A 283 -3.52 17.39 -6.01
CA TRP A 283 -2.53 17.04 -4.99
C TRP A 283 -1.14 16.84 -5.57
N ILE A 284 -1.03 16.26 -6.77
CA ILE A 284 0.25 16.03 -7.46
C ILE A 284 1.04 17.33 -7.62
N THR A 285 0.36 18.39 -8.07
CA THR A 285 1.01 19.69 -8.31
C THR A 285 1.09 20.57 -7.06
N LYS A 286 0.12 20.45 -6.15
CA LYS A 286 0.05 21.25 -4.93
C LYS A 286 1.18 20.87 -3.96
N PHE A 287 1.46 19.58 -3.84
CA PHE A 287 2.36 19.03 -2.82
C PHE A 287 3.59 18.30 -3.40
N ASP A 288 3.70 18.23 -4.72
CA ASP A 288 4.82 17.58 -5.43
C ASP A 288 5.05 16.10 -5.05
N ILE A 289 3.96 15.39 -4.73
CA ILE A 289 4.00 13.96 -4.36
C ILE A 289 4.35 13.07 -5.56
N ASP A 290 4.81 11.84 -5.30
CA ASP A 290 5.36 10.95 -6.32
C ASP A 290 4.49 9.73 -6.63
N GLY A 291 3.44 9.46 -5.87
CA GLY A 291 2.59 8.30 -6.12
C GLY A 291 1.39 8.21 -5.19
N TYR A 292 0.52 7.23 -5.49
CA TYR A 292 -0.66 6.89 -4.69
C TYR A 292 -0.71 5.42 -4.31
N ARG A 293 -1.04 5.15 -3.06
CA ARG A 293 -1.74 3.92 -2.66
C ARG A 293 -3.23 4.23 -2.61
N ILE A 294 -4.07 3.40 -3.18
CA ILE A 294 -5.51 3.59 -3.18
C ILE A 294 -6.15 2.58 -2.24
N ASP A 295 -6.76 3.14 -1.19
CA ASP A 295 -7.49 2.38 -0.18
C ASP A 295 -8.71 1.68 -0.77
N THR A 296 -9.03 0.48 -0.27
CA THR A 296 -10.26 -0.26 -0.58
C THR A 296 -10.65 -0.31 -2.06
N ALA A 297 -9.66 -0.40 -2.98
CA ALA A 297 -9.90 -0.38 -4.42
C ALA A 297 -10.88 -1.47 -4.90
N LYS A 298 -10.96 -2.59 -4.17
CA LYS A 298 -11.89 -3.70 -4.39
C LYS A 298 -13.36 -3.29 -4.27
N HIS A 299 -13.65 -2.23 -3.53
CA HIS A 299 -15.02 -1.79 -3.18
C HIS A 299 -15.56 -0.67 -4.09
N VAL A 300 -14.79 -0.28 -5.11
CA VAL A 300 -15.19 0.72 -6.11
C VAL A 300 -15.44 0.02 -7.46
N ASN A 301 -16.47 0.46 -8.18
CA ASN A 301 -16.86 -0.14 -9.46
C ASN A 301 -15.74 -0.05 -10.53
N PRO A 302 -15.57 -1.09 -11.37
CA PRO A 302 -14.49 -1.16 -12.37
C PRO A 302 -14.45 0.02 -13.36
N GLU A 303 -15.59 0.53 -13.76
CA GLU A 303 -15.71 1.63 -14.72
C GLU A 303 -15.13 2.93 -14.18
N PHE A 304 -15.18 3.12 -12.87
CA PHE A 304 -14.54 4.26 -12.21
C PHE A 304 -13.02 4.23 -12.44
N TRP A 305 -12.38 3.09 -12.22
CA TRP A 305 -10.93 2.94 -12.38
C TRP A 305 -10.48 3.17 -13.80
N VAL A 306 -11.21 2.63 -14.78
CA VAL A 306 -10.94 2.84 -16.22
C VAL A 306 -11.02 4.32 -16.61
N ALA A 307 -11.88 5.11 -15.95
CA ALA A 307 -12.01 6.55 -16.16
C ALA A 307 -10.95 7.35 -15.38
N PHE A 308 -10.70 7.00 -14.11
CA PHE A 308 -9.88 7.74 -13.15
C PHE A 308 -8.37 7.59 -13.43
N LEU A 309 -7.88 6.36 -13.48
CA LEU A 309 -6.44 6.08 -13.51
C LEU A 309 -5.71 6.73 -14.69
N PRO A 310 -6.19 6.65 -15.95
CA PRO A 310 -5.50 7.29 -17.07
C PRO A 310 -5.44 8.82 -16.97
N LYS A 311 -6.44 9.45 -16.33
CA LYS A 311 -6.50 10.90 -16.17
C LYS A 311 -5.52 11.39 -15.11
N VAL A 312 -5.43 10.69 -13.99
CA VAL A 312 -4.48 11.00 -12.91
C VAL A 312 -3.04 10.76 -13.39
N LEU A 313 -2.76 9.66 -14.08
CA LEU A 313 -1.45 9.40 -14.67
C LEU A 313 -1.07 10.47 -15.71
N ALA A 314 -2.02 10.94 -16.54
CA ALA A 314 -1.78 12.03 -17.47
C ALA A 314 -1.49 13.36 -16.75
N ALA A 315 -2.16 13.63 -15.63
CA ALA A 315 -1.88 14.80 -14.80
C ALA A 315 -0.47 14.72 -14.17
N ALA A 316 -0.07 13.56 -13.67
CA ALA A 316 1.29 13.30 -13.16
C ALA A 316 2.35 13.50 -14.26
N ALA A 317 2.14 12.93 -15.43
CA ALA A 317 3.06 13.10 -16.57
C ALA A 317 3.19 14.58 -16.99
N LYS A 318 2.09 15.34 -16.98
CA LYS A 318 2.09 16.79 -17.24
C LYS A 318 2.87 17.57 -16.18
N ALA A 319 2.83 17.10 -14.92
CA ALA A 319 3.63 17.65 -13.82
C ALA A 319 5.11 17.21 -13.84
N GLY A 320 5.53 16.45 -14.88
CA GLY A 320 6.91 15.96 -15.01
C GLY A 320 7.18 14.60 -14.35
N LYS A 321 6.19 14.02 -13.69
CA LYS A 321 6.30 12.72 -12.97
C LYS A 321 5.85 11.57 -13.89
N LYS A 322 6.73 11.15 -14.81
CA LYS A 322 6.41 10.12 -15.82
C LYS A 322 6.26 8.73 -15.24
N ASP A 323 7.00 8.43 -14.18
CA ASP A 323 7.00 7.15 -13.48
C ASP A 323 6.24 7.26 -12.14
N PHE A 324 4.99 7.76 -12.20
CA PHE A 324 4.13 7.95 -11.05
C PHE A 324 3.48 6.61 -10.64
N PRO A 325 3.93 5.96 -9.55
CA PRO A 325 3.34 4.72 -9.10
C PRO A 325 1.93 4.93 -8.55
N ILE A 326 1.02 4.06 -8.97
CA ILE A 326 -0.29 3.90 -8.36
C ILE A 326 -0.47 2.41 -8.08
N PHE A 327 -0.82 2.07 -6.85
CA PHE A 327 -1.17 0.71 -6.48
C PHE A 327 -2.44 0.66 -5.63
N GLY A 328 -3.33 -0.25 -5.99
CA GLY A 328 -4.60 -0.44 -5.29
C GLY A 328 -4.51 -1.46 -4.18
N GLU A 329 -5.27 -1.24 -3.11
CA GLU A 329 -5.54 -2.29 -2.15
C GLU A 329 -6.72 -3.14 -2.67
N VAL A 330 -6.42 -4.37 -3.03
CA VAL A 330 -7.39 -5.40 -3.39
C VAL A 330 -7.21 -6.54 -2.40
N PHE A 331 -7.97 -6.51 -1.30
CA PHE A 331 -7.82 -7.50 -0.22
C PHE A 331 -8.34 -8.88 -0.67
N ASP A 332 -7.45 -9.61 -1.37
CA ASP A 332 -7.67 -10.97 -1.85
C ASP A 332 -6.33 -11.67 -2.10
N SER A 333 -6.24 -12.98 -1.88
CA SER A 333 -5.01 -13.75 -2.08
C SER A 333 -4.95 -14.52 -3.40
N ASP A 334 -6.00 -14.47 -4.21
CA ASP A 334 -6.00 -15.08 -5.55
C ASP A 334 -5.24 -14.19 -6.54
N PRO A 335 -4.08 -14.65 -7.07
CA PRO A 335 -3.28 -13.85 -7.98
C PRO A 335 -4.00 -13.50 -9.30
N TYR A 336 -4.92 -14.32 -9.76
CA TYR A 336 -5.69 -14.04 -10.99
C TYR A 336 -6.75 -12.97 -10.75
N TYR A 337 -7.39 -12.97 -9.56
CA TYR A 337 -8.29 -11.90 -9.19
C TYR A 337 -7.55 -10.57 -9.02
N LEU A 338 -6.40 -10.58 -8.34
CA LEU A 338 -5.52 -9.41 -8.23
C LEU A 338 -5.10 -8.88 -9.62
N ALA A 339 -4.68 -9.79 -10.51
CA ALA A 339 -4.25 -9.44 -11.86
C ALA A 339 -5.37 -8.81 -12.71
N SER A 340 -6.64 -9.14 -12.47
CA SER A 340 -7.77 -8.55 -13.18
C SER A 340 -7.88 -7.03 -12.98
N PHE A 341 -7.44 -6.51 -11.83
CA PHE A 341 -7.36 -5.06 -11.60
C PHE A 341 -6.30 -4.40 -12.49
N VAL A 342 -5.20 -5.10 -12.77
CA VAL A 342 -4.14 -4.62 -13.66
C VAL A 342 -4.55 -4.72 -15.12
N THR A 343 -5.09 -5.86 -15.55
CA THR A 343 -5.41 -6.14 -16.95
C THR A 343 -6.66 -5.41 -17.41
N ASP A 344 -7.73 -5.46 -16.62
CA ASP A 344 -9.06 -5.01 -17.02
C ASP A 344 -9.36 -3.60 -16.50
N GLN A 345 -8.99 -3.29 -15.24
CA GLN A 345 -9.31 -2.02 -14.59
C GLN A 345 -8.22 -0.95 -14.70
N LYS A 346 -7.08 -1.27 -15.36
CA LYS A 346 -5.99 -0.34 -15.68
C LYS A 346 -5.12 0.12 -14.51
N PHE A 347 -5.14 -0.58 -13.39
CA PHE A 347 -4.17 -0.31 -12.33
C PHE A 347 -2.74 -0.56 -12.83
N PRO A 348 -1.78 0.34 -12.59
CA PRO A 348 -0.37 0.05 -12.84
C PRO A 348 0.14 -1.10 -11.98
N SER A 349 -0.33 -1.19 -10.74
CA SER A 349 -0.03 -2.28 -9.81
C SER A 349 -1.09 -2.39 -8.71
N VAL A 350 -1.07 -3.49 -7.95
CA VAL A 350 -1.88 -3.72 -6.74
C VAL A 350 -1.00 -4.31 -5.64
N LEU A 351 -1.36 -4.12 -4.38
CA LEU A 351 -0.70 -4.81 -3.26
C LEU A 351 -0.78 -6.32 -3.46
N ASP A 352 0.36 -7.00 -3.44
CA ASP A 352 0.45 -8.44 -3.70
C ASP A 352 0.08 -9.27 -2.45
N PHE A 353 -1.21 -9.35 -2.16
CA PHE A 353 -1.74 -10.21 -1.09
C PHE A 353 -1.52 -11.71 -1.37
N GLY A 354 -1.36 -12.10 -2.64
CA GLY A 354 -0.95 -13.46 -3.01
C GLY A 354 0.43 -13.78 -2.46
N PHE A 355 1.40 -12.87 -2.66
CA PHE A 355 2.73 -12.97 -2.06
C PHE A 355 2.66 -12.96 -0.54
N GLN A 356 1.95 -12.01 0.06
CA GLN A 356 1.78 -11.92 1.51
C GLN A 356 1.33 -13.25 2.10
N ASN A 357 0.29 -13.86 1.57
CA ASN A 357 -0.28 -15.12 2.07
C ASN A 357 0.72 -16.29 1.97
N LYS A 358 1.36 -16.48 0.79
CA LYS A 358 2.25 -17.62 0.57
C LYS A 358 3.60 -17.45 1.25
N ALA A 359 4.17 -16.24 1.21
CA ALA A 359 5.46 -15.96 1.85
C ALA A 359 5.33 -16.00 3.38
N LEU A 360 4.26 -15.42 3.96
CA LEU A 360 4.02 -15.50 5.39
C LEU A 360 3.82 -16.96 5.85
N GLY A 361 3.07 -17.78 5.10
CA GLY A 361 2.91 -19.20 5.37
C GLY A 361 4.26 -19.93 5.38
N TYR A 362 5.14 -19.62 4.42
CA TYR A 362 6.48 -20.22 4.32
C TYR A 362 7.37 -19.85 5.52
N VAL A 363 7.51 -18.56 5.84
CA VAL A 363 8.39 -18.12 6.94
C VAL A 363 7.90 -18.55 8.32
N ARG A 364 6.60 -18.79 8.49
CA ARG A 364 6.01 -19.40 9.69
C ARG A 364 6.26 -20.92 9.79
N ALA A 365 6.81 -21.57 8.76
CA ALA A 365 6.89 -23.01 8.59
C ALA A 365 5.51 -23.73 8.63
N GLN A 366 4.47 -23.04 8.22
CA GLN A 366 3.10 -23.57 8.10
C GLN A 366 2.68 -23.76 6.64
N GLY A 367 3.50 -23.31 5.69
CA GLY A 367 3.35 -23.48 4.26
C GLY A 367 4.53 -24.25 3.66
N GLN A 368 4.26 -24.98 2.58
CA GLN A 368 5.29 -25.70 1.85
C GLN A 368 5.91 -24.81 0.77
N SER A 369 7.21 -24.99 0.46
CA SER A 369 7.94 -24.19 -0.54
C SER A 369 7.28 -24.19 -1.93
N TYR A 370 6.65 -25.31 -2.33
CA TYR A 370 5.94 -25.39 -3.61
C TYR A 370 4.80 -24.36 -3.76
N LYS A 371 4.24 -23.85 -2.64
CA LYS A 371 3.23 -22.78 -2.68
C LYS A 371 3.79 -21.45 -3.18
N LEU A 372 5.07 -21.17 -2.91
CA LEU A 372 5.76 -20.04 -3.53
C LEU A 372 5.99 -20.25 -5.01
N VAL A 373 6.27 -21.52 -5.41
CA VAL A 373 6.38 -21.86 -6.83
C VAL A 373 5.07 -21.66 -7.57
N GLU A 374 3.94 -22.12 -7.01
CA GLU A 374 2.61 -21.87 -7.57
C GLU A 374 2.34 -20.39 -7.76
N LEU A 375 2.68 -19.56 -6.76
CA LEU A 375 2.55 -18.12 -6.84
C LEU A 375 3.38 -17.54 -7.98
N PHE A 376 4.68 -17.83 -8.02
CA PHE A 376 5.57 -17.27 -9.04
C PHE A 376 5.26 -17.79 -10.45
N ASN A 377 4.67 -18.98 -10.59
CA ASN A 377 4.17 -19.49 -11.86
C ASN A 377 2.91 -18.74 -12.37
N SER A 378 2.25 -17.96 -11.52
CA SER A 378 1.12 -17.09 -11.91
C SER A 378 1.54 -15.65 -12.25
N ASP A 379 2.83 -15.32 -12.19
CA ASP A 379 3.35 -13.96 -12.39
C ASP A 379 3.01 -13.36 -13.77
N ASP A 380 2.87 -14.19 -14.80
CA ASP A 380 2.51 -13.78 -16.16
C ASP A 380 1.09 -13.18 -16.23
N ALA A 381 0.19 -13.52 -15.29
CA ALA A 381 -1.15 -12.94 -15.21
C ALA A 381 -1.12 -11.41 -15.04
N PHE A 382 -0.08 -10.84 -14.39
CA PHE A 382 0.08 -9.40 -14.23
C PHE A 382 0.69 -8.67 -15.43
N THR A 383 1.04 -9.42 -16.51
CA THR A 383 1.80 -8.85 -17.62
C THR A 383 0.89 -8.06 -18.57
N THR A 384 1.20 -6.79 -18.73
CA THR A 384 0.61 -5.87 -19.71
C THR A 384 1.72 -5.11 -20.45
N ALA A 385 1.36 -4.17 -21.31
CA ALA A 385 2.34 -3.28 -21.95
C ALA A 385 3.08 -2.37 -20.93
N THR A 386 2.57 -2.19 -19.72
CA THR A 386 3.08 -1.24 -18.71
C THR A 386 3.26 -1.82 -17.32
N SER A 387 2.90 -3.08 -17.10
CA SER A 387 2.96 -3.74 -15.79
C SER A 387 3.45 -5.17 -15.87
N SER A 388 3.95 -5.68 -14.76
CA SER A 388 4.26 -7.09 -14.52
C SER A 388 4.32 -7.37 -13.02
N ALA A 389 4.46 -8.63 -12.61
CA ALA A 389 4.65 -9.03 -11.23
C ALA A 389 5.87 -8.35 -10.55
N TYR A 390 6.88 -7.94 -11.32
CA TYR A 390 8.06 -7.24 -10.81
C TYR A 390 7.78 -5.82 -10.31
N GLY A 391 6.66 -5.22 -10.70
CA GLY A 391 6.22 -3.89 -10.25
C GLY A 391 5.16 -3.93 -9.16
N GLN A 392 4.71 -5.11 -8.73
CA GLN A 392 3.72 -5.22 -7.66
C GLN A 392 4.39 -4.99 -6.31
N PRO A 393 3.82 -4.14 -5.42
CA PRO A 393 4.30 -4.02 -4.04
C PRO A 393 4.07 -5.32 -3.27
N THR A 394 5.15 -5.90 -2.73
CA THR A 394 5.13 -7.12 -1.92
C THR A 394 5.31 -6.77 -0.45
N PHE A 395 4.64 -7.48 0.45
CA PHE A 395 4.67 -7.22 1.89
C PHE A 395 4.38 -8.49 2.69
N LEU A 396 4.60 -8.45 4.02
CA LEU A 396 4.32 -9.58 4.91
C LEU A 396 3.33 -9.25 6.02
N GLY A 397 3.20 -7.99 6.38
CA GLY A 397 2.25 -7.46 7.35
C GLY A 397 1.98 -5.99 7.10
N ASN A 398 0.92 -5.46 7.70
CA ASN A 398 0.56 -4.06 7.59
C ASN A 398 -0.27 -3.59 8.80
N HIS A 399 -0.79 -2.38 8.74
CA HIS A 399 -1.55 -1.74 9.81
C HIS A 399 -2.95 -2.31 10.05
N ASP A 400 -3.48 -3.15 9.13
CA ASP A 400 -4.80 -3.79 9.25
C ASP A 400 -4.70 -5.26 9.63
N MET A 401 -3.81 -6.01 8.94
CA MET A 401 -3.65 -7.45 9.16
C MET A 401 -2.80 -7.79 10.39
N GLY A 402 -2.05 -6.82 10.88
CA GLY A 402 -1.07 -7.01 11.94
C GLY A 402 0.35 -7.23 11.42
N ARG A 403 1.30 -7.26 12.34
CA ARG A 403 2.73 -7.36 12.08
C ARG A 403 3.17 -8.78 11.73
N VAL A 404 4.15 -8.89 10.85
CA VAL A 404 4.84 -10.17 10.59
C VAL A 404 5.40 -10.76 11.89
N GLY A 405 5.93 -9.92 12.78
CA GLY A 405 6.44 -10.32 14.10
C GLY A 405 5.44 -11.12 14.93
N ARG A 406 4.15 -10.71 14.95
CA ARG A 406 3.09 -11.45 15.66
C ARG A 406 2.88 -12.85 15.10
N ALA A 407 2.85 -12.94 13.77
CA ALA A 407 2.65 -14.21 13.10
C ALA A 407 3.81 -15.19 13.37
N LEU A 408 5.06 -14.68 13.42
CA LEU A 408 6.24 -15.47 13.73
C LEU A 408 6.31 -15.87 15.19
N TYR A 409 6.08 -14.93 16.11
CA TYR A 409 6.03 -15.21 17.55
C TYR A 409 5.03 -16.32 17.89
N SER A 410 3.84 -16.26 17.30
CA SER A 410 2.83 -17.31 17.47
C SER A 410 3.27 -18.66 16.89
N ALA A 411 3.96 -18.67 15.75
CA ALA A 411 4.41 -19.91 15.10
C ALA A 411 5.60 -20.57 15.79
N THR A 412 6.38 -19.80 16.55
CA THR A 412 7.56 -20.29 17.31
C THR A 412 7.26 -20.47 18.79
N PHE A 413 6.03 -20.24 19.23
CA PHE A 413 5.62 -20.26 20.64
C PHE A 413 6.46 -19.31 21.51
N GLY A 414 6.97 -18.23 20.92
CA GLY A 414 7.78 -17.23 21.61
C GLY A 414 9.21 -17.66 21.93
N GLU A 415 9.73 -18.68 21.27
CA GLU A 415 11.14 -19.08 21.41
C GLU A 415 12.03 -18.05 20.68
N ASP A 416 12.85 -17.31 21.45
CA ASP A 416 13.54 -16.10 21.01
C ASP A 416 14.46 -16.29 19.80
N ASP A 417 15.38 -17.26 19.88
CA ASP A 417 16.36 -17.48 18.81
C ASP A 417 15.68 -17.93 17.52
N LEU A 418 14.68 -18.82 17.64
CA LEU A 418 13.92 -19.28 16.49
C LEU A 418 13.07 -18.16 15.89
N THR A 419 12.46 -17.34 16.73
CA THR A 419 11.65 -16.20 16.28
C THR A 419 12.52 -15.19 15.52
N LEU A 420 13.69 -14.85 16.05
CA LEU A 420 14.66 -13.98 15.39
C LEU A 420 15.16 -14.58 14.07
N ALA A 421 15.48 -15.86 14.04
CA ALA A 421 15.91 -16.54 12.81
C ALA A 421 14.80 -16.52 11.73
N ARG A 422 13.54 -16.74 12.13
CA ARG A 422 12.38 -16.63 11.24
C ARG A 422 12.13 -15.21 10.74
N ALA A 423 12.31 -14.20 11.59
CA ALA A 423 12.17 -12.80 11.20
C ALA A 423 13.27 -12.40 10.18
N ARG A 424 14.50 -12.87 10.37
CA ARG A 424 15.56 -12.68 9.39
C ARG A 424 15.23 -13.34 8.05
N LEU A 425 14.74 -14.58 8.06
CA LEU A 425 14.28 -15.26 6.84
C LEU A 425 13.12 -14.48 6.17
N ALA A 426 12.21 -13.92 6.96
CA ALA A 426 11.11 -13.11 6.44
C ALA A 426 11.61 -11.88 5.67
N ASN A 427 12.59 -11.17 6.21
CA ASN A 427 13.24 -10.05 5.51
C ASN A 427 13.92 -10.52 4.22
N GLU A 428 14.67 -11.62 4.25
CA GLU A 428 15.32 -12.16 3.05
C GLU A 428 14.30 -12.55 1.97
N VAL A 429 13.22 -13.23 2.34
CA VAL A 429 12.14 -13.58 1.40
C VAL A 429 11.49 -12.33 0.81
N LEU A 430 11.22 -11.31 1.63
CA LEU A 430 10.63 -10.06 1.18
C LEU A 430 11.54 -9.31 0.20
N PHE A 431 12.81 -9.14 0.55
CA PHE A 431 13.71 -8.26 -0.21
C PHE A 431 14.38 -8.94 -1.42
N PHE A 432 14.55 -10.27 -1.41
CA PHE A 432 15.21 -10.99 -2.51
C PHE A 432 14.24 -11.65 -3.50
N SER A 433 12.94 -11.62 -3.22
CA SER A 433 11.93 -12.05 -4.21
C SER A 433 11.62 -10.93 -5.20
N ARG A 434 10.96 -11.28 -6.30
CA ARG A 434 10.43 -10.31 -7.27
C ARG A 434 9.40 -9.40 -6.60
N GLY A 435 9.17 -8.22 -7.18
CA GLY A 435 8.27 -7.19 -6.67
C GLY A 435 9.00 -6.03 -5.99
N ALA A 436 8.26 -5.02 -5.57
CA ALA A 436 8.75 -3.89 -4.81
C ALA A 436 8.49 -4.14 -3.30
N PRO A 437 9.51 -4.43 -2.48
CA PRO A 437 9.29 -4.76 -1.08
C PRO A 437 8.77 -3.55 -0.30
N VAL A 438 7.71 -3.77 0.47
CA VAL A 438 7.12 -2.83 1.41
C VAL A 438 7.36 -3.33 2.83
N LEU A 439 8.07 -2.56 3.63
CA LEU A 439 8.27 -2.82 5.05
C LEU A 439 7.36 -1.91 5.87
N TYR A 440 6.57 -2.49 6.76
CA TYR A 440 5.75 -1.74 7.70
C TYR A 440 6.61 -1.21 8.84
N TYR A 441 6.53 0.10 9.13
CA TYR A 441 7.35 0.75 10.16
C TYR A 441 7.33 -0.02 11.48
N GLY A 442 8.50 -0.14 12.10
CA GLY A 442 8.67 -0.85 13.38
C GLY A 442 8.92 -2.34 13.27
N ASP A 443 8.70 -2.97 12.09
CA ASP A 443 9.06 -4.37 11.90
C ASP A 443 10.60 -4.55 11.96
N GLU A 444 11.38 -3.55 11.51
CA GLU A 444 12.82 -3.50 11.66
C GLU A 444 13.27 -3.31 13.13
N LYS A 445 12.39 -2.81 13.98
CA LYS A 445 12.61 -2.67 15.43
C LYS A 445 12.10 -3.88 16.21
N GLY A 446 11.63 -4.92 15.51
CA GLY A 446 11.16 -6.16 16.11
C GLY A 446 9.82 -6.06 16.82
N LEU A 447 8.99 -5.05 16.48
CA LEU A 447 7.63 -4.91 17.01
C LEU A 447 6.77 -6.11 16.65
N VAL A 448 5.97 -6.58 17.59
CA VAL A 448 5.14 -7.79 17.43
C VAL A 448 3.65 -7.44 17.34
N GLY A 449 3.17 -6.62 18.23
CA GLY A 449 1.74 -6.35 18.34
C GLY A 449 0.94 -7.52 18.94
N SER A 450 -0.31 -7.27 19.27
CA SER A 450 -1.21 -8.31 19.79
C SER A 450 -2.26 -8.79 18.79
N GLY A 451 -2.41 -8.08 17.66
CA GLY A 451 -3.42 -8.36 16.62
C GLY A 451 -3.24 -7.50 15.39
N GLY A 452 -4.32 -7.26 14.68
CA GLY A 452 -4.44 -6.26 13.62
C GLY A 452 -4.96 -4.91 14.12
N ASP A 453 -5.18 -3.96 13.22
CA ASP A 453 -5.65 -2.61 13.53
C ASP A 453 -4.86 -1.93 14.67
N SER A 454 -5.54 -1.30 15.62
CA SER A 454 -4.91 -0.58 16.73
C SER A 454 -3.88 -1.42 17.50
N ALA A 455 -4.04 -2.74 17.54
CA ALA A 455 -3.11 -3.67 18.18
C ALA A 455 -1.77 -3.87 17.43
N SER A 456 -1.62 -3.30 16.23
CA SER A 456 -0.39 -3.33 15.41
C SER A 456 0.16 -1.94 15.08
N ARG A 457 -0.38 -0.89 15.70
CA ARG A 457 -0.08 0.51 15.37
C ARG A 457 0.70 1.22 16.49
N GLN A 458 1.73 0.53 17.02
CA GLN A 458 2.55 1.01 18.12
C GLN A 458 3.38 2.24 17.72
N ASP A 459 3.69 3.07 18.73
CA ASP A 459 4.58 4.21 18.59
C ASP A 459 6.05 3.79 18.43
N LEU A 460 6.82 4.50 17.58
CA LEU A 460 8.29 4.41 17.58
C LEU A 460 8.95 5.47 18.48
N PHE A 461 8.29 6.60 18.73
CA PHE A 461 8.70 7.55 19.77
C PHE A 461 8.27 7.03 21.17
N PRO A 462 8.62 7.72 22.28
CA PRO A 462 8.27 7.27 23.62
C PRO A 462 6.76 7.08 23.81
N THR A 463 6.33 5.83 23.95
CA THR A 463 4.91 5.51 24.09
C THR A 463 4.37 5.77 25.49
N GLN A 464 3.13 6.24 25.57
CA GLN A 464 2.37 6.36 26.81
C GLN A 464 1.38 5.22 27.01
N VAL A 465 1.22 4.32 26.03
CA VAL A 465 0.38 3.11 26.14
C VAL A 465 1.12 2.09 27.01
N GLU A 466 0.59 1.77 28.18
CA GLU A 466 1.24 0.95 29.20
C GLU A 466 1.59 -0.46 28.70
N GLU A 467 0.68 -1.11 27.98
CA GLU A 467 0.90 -2.44 27.42
C GLU A 467 2.03 -2.48 26.38
N TRP A 468 2.25 -1.40 25.61
CA TRP A 468 3.31 -1.35 24.60
C TRP A 468 4.70 -1.17 25.23
N GLN A 469 4.79 -0.60 26.42
CA GLN A 469 6.05 -0.44 27.14
C GLN A 469 6.68 -1.78 27.53
N SER A 470 5.84 -2.77 27.84
CA SER A 470 6.25 -4.12 28.23
C SER A 470 6.14 -5.15 27.12
N GLU A 471 5.71 -4.73 25.92
CA GLU A 471 5.48 -5.63 24.78
C GLU A 471 6.79 -6.35 24.37
N TYR A 472 6.66 -7.65 24.08
CA TYR A 472 7.74 -8.46 23.53
C TYR A 472 8.24 -7.90 22.19
N ARG A 473 9.56 -7.88 22.02
CA ARG A 473 10.22 -7.50 20.75
C ARG A 473 11.16 -8.58 20.27
N ILE A 474 11.14 -8.85 18.98
CA ILE A 474 12.06 -9.79 18.37
C ILE A 474 13.48 -9.20 18.39
N GLY A 475 14.43 -9.93 18.97
CA GLY A 475 15.85 -9.57 18.97
C GLY A 475 16.23 -8.43 19.90
N SER A 476 15.33 -7.96 20.77
CA SER A 476 15.64 -6.95 21.79
C SER A 476 14.70 -7.04 22.99
N ALA A 477 15.10 -6.42 24.10
CA ALA A 477 14.23 -6.26 25.26
C ALA A 477 13.05 -5.31 24.94
N PRO A 478 11.94 -5.36 25.73
CA PRO A 478 10.89 -4.35 25.69
C PRO A 478 11.45 -2.92 25.84
N ILE A 479 10.78 -1.94 25.20
CA ILE A 479 11.33 -0.58 25.08
C ILE A 479 11.13 0.27 26.33
N GLY A 480 10.12 -0.04 27.15
CA GLY A 480 9.71 0.81 28.25
C GLY A 480 9.16 2.15 27.73
N THR A 481 9.58 3.23 28.38
CA THR A 481 9.20 4.61 28.02
C THR A 481 10.23 5.31 27.11
N LYS A 482 11.10 4.54 26.45
CA LYS A 482 12.15 5.10 25.58
C LYS A 482 11.70 5.14 24.12
N SER A 483 12.40 5.91 23.30
CA SER A 483 12.22 5.90 21.85
C SER A 483 12.82 4.64 21.22
N SER A 484 12.11 4.04 20.27
CA SER A 484 12.64 2.93 19.47
C SER A 484 13.85 3.33 18.62
N PHE A 485 13.97 4.63 18.31
CA PHE A 485 15.12 5.18 17.58
C PHE A 485 16.42 5.22 18.41
N ASP A 486 16.33 5.11 19.73
CA ASP A 486 17.51 5.11 20.62
C ASP A 486 18.23 3.76 20.68
N PHE A 487 17.68 2.73 20.02
CA PHE A 487 18.19 1.36 20.05
C PHE A 487 18.35 0.79 18.65
N THR A 488 19.42 0.05 18.44
CA THR A 488 19.65 -0.74 17.23
C THR A 488 19.13 -2.16 17.44
N ASN A 489 18.28 -2.63 16.51
CA ASN A 489 17.77 -3.99 16.53
C ASN A 489 18.55 -4.86 15.51
N PRO A 490 18.78 -6.16 15.77
CA PRO A 490 19.42 -7.07 14.81
C PRO A 490 18.72 -7.16 13.45
N LEU A 491 17.39 -6.91 13.38
CA LEU A 491 16.62 -6.87 12.11
C LEU A 491 16.91 -5.59 11.33
N GLU A 492 17.07 -4.45 12.02
CA GLU A 492 17.48 -3.18 11.42
C GLU A 492 18.84 -3.31 10.74
N VAL A 493 19.84 -3.86 11.46
CA VAL A 493 21.18 -4.13 10.90
C VAL A 493 21.12 -5.03 9.68
N GLN A 494 20.30 -6.09 9.73
CA GLN A 494 20.12 -7.00 8.60
C GLN A 494 19.53 -6.28 7.38
N ILE A 495 18.52 -5.42 7.57
CA ILE A 495 17.87 -4.68 6.46
C ILE A 495 18.87 -3.71 5.80
N GLU A 496 19.70 -3.02 6.59
CA GLU A 496 20.80 -2.19 6.06
C GLU A 496 21.79 -3.02 5.23
N GLU A 497 22.13 -4.22 5.70
CA GLU A 497 23.02 -5.13 4.98
C GLU A 497 22.38 -5.64 3.68
N ILE A 498 21.12 -6.08 3.71
CA ILE A 498 20.36 -6.48 2.53
C ILE A 498 20.32 -5.34 1.51
N SER A 499 20.05 -4.11 1.94
CA SER A 499 20.01 -2.92 1.09
C SER A 499 21.37 -2.64 0.42
N ARG A 500 22.49 -2.81 1.18
CA ARG A 500 23.84 -2.69 0.61
C ARG A 500 24.14 -3.79 -0.40
N LEU A 501 23.72 -5.03 -0.15
CA LEU A 501 23.87 -6.15 -1.08
C LEU A 501 23.09 -5.92 -2.38
N ILE A 502 21.84 -5.45 -2.29
CA ILE A 502 21.01 -5.13 -3.46
C ILE A 502 21.65 -4.01 -4.28
N LYS A 503 22.14 -2.96 -3.64
CA LYS A 503 22.83 -1.84 -4.32
C LYS A 503 24.11 -2.29 -5.01
N ALA A 504 24.87 -3.21 -4.40
CA ALA A 504 26.10 -3.75 -4.98
C ALA A 504 25.83 -4.77 -6.11
N ASN A 505 24.65 -5.36 -6.16
CA ASN A 505 24.27 -6.41 -7.10
C ASN A 505 22.97 -6.05 -7.84
N PRO A 506 23.01 -5.23 -8.89
CA PRO A 506 21.82 -4.76 -9.60
C PRO A 506 20.91 -5.88 -10.10
N ALA A 507 21.45 -7.10 -10.35
CA ALA A 507 20.67 -8.26 -10.75
C ALA A 507 19.58 -8.63 -9.72
N LEU A 508 19.76 -8.29 -8.44
CA LEU A 508 18.77 -8.51 -7.39
C LEU A 508 17.52 -7.65 -7.53
N ARG A 509 17.58 -6.58 -8.36
CA ARG A 509 16.43 -5.72 -8.69
C ARG A 509 16.06 -5.76 -10.17
N SER A 510 17.05 -5.75 -11.05
CA SER A 510 16.83 -5.70 -12.50
C SER A 510 16.96 -7.06 -13.19
N GLY A 511 17.36 -8.12 -12.48
CA GLY A 511 17.42 -9.50 -12.98
C GLY A 511 16.04 -10.16 -13.07
N THR A 512 15.99 -11.34 -13.66
CA THR A 512 14.80 -12.20 -13.69
C THR A 512 14.90 -13.27 -12.62
N GLN A 513 13.80 -13.49 -11.90
CA GLN A 513 13.71 -14.57 -10.94
C GLN A 513 13.50 -15.91 -11.66
N GLN A 514 14.29 -16.92 -11.31
CA GLN A 514 14.13 -18.29 -11.81
C GLN A 514 14.03 -19.25 -10.63
N ILE A 515 13.01 -20.09 -10.64
CA ILE A 515 12.84 -21.18 -9.68
C ILE A 515 13.59 -22.39 -10.20
N ARG A 516 14.48 -22.97 -9.37
CA ARG A 516 15.31 -24.10 -9.78
C ARG A 516 15.03 -25.38 -9.03
N ALA A 517 14.64 -25.28 -7.76
CA ALA A 517 14.32 -26.43 -6.91
C ALA A 517 13.29 -26.03 -5.85
N THR A 518 12.50 -26.99 -5.39
CA THR A 518 11.46 -26.83 -4.37
C THR A 518 11.65 -27.83 -3.25
#